data_a17cc1d21e2258bc076fc8a7cae06168
#
_entry.id   a17cc1d21e2258bc076fc8a7cae06168
#
_cell.length_a   1.000
_cell.length_b   1.000
_cell.length_c   1.000
_cell.angle_alpha   90.00
_cell.angle_beta   90.00
_cell.angle_gamma   90.00
#
_symmetry.space_group_name_H-M   'P 1'
#
loop_
_entity.id
_entity.type
_entity.pdbx_description
1 polymer ?
#
loop_
_entity_poly.entity_id
_entity_poly.type
_entity_poly.pdbx_seq_one_letter_code
_entity_poly.pdbx_strand_id
1 'polypeptide(L)'
;MQKNLLLGVEAIAQGAIDGGISGVYAYPGTPSTEITEYIQVNPEAVTRNIHRSWSVNEKTAYEAALGMSYAGKRSLVCMKHVGLNVAADPFMNSCVTGVHGGLVLAVADAPSMHSSQNEQDSRYYA
;
A
#
# COMPACT_ATOMS: atom_id res chain seq x y z
N MET A 1 0.93 -23.22 -13.92
CA MET A 1 1.37 -21.99 -13.22
C MET A 1 2.05 -21.08 -14.25
N GLN A 2 1.46 -19.96 -14.56
CA GLN A 2 2.05 -19.02 -15.54
C GLN A 2 3.22 -18.29 -14.85
N LYS A 3 4.39 -18.29 -15.47
CA LYS A 3 5.56 -17.55 -14.98
C LYS A 3 5.57 -16.18 -15.66
N ASN A 4 5.55 -15.12 -14.88
CA ASN A 4 5.66 -13.75 -15.36
C ASN A 4 7.03 -13.17 -14.98
N LEU A 5 7.61 -12.39 -15.87
CA LEU A 5 8.76 -11.55 -15.56
C LEU A 5 8.23 -10.17 -15.13
N LEU A 6 8.41 -9.82 -13.86
CA LEU A 6 7.88 -8.60 -13.26
C LEU A 6 9.00 -7.81 -12.59
N LEU A 7 8.86 -6.50 -12.54
CA LEU A 7 9.65 -5.67 -11.62
C LEU A 7 9.22 -5.96 -10.17
N GLY A 8 10.08 -5.66 -9.19
CA GLY A 8 9.77 -5.91 -7.78
C GLY A 8 8.45 -5.27 -7.32
N VAL A 9 8.19 -4.04 -7.72
CA VAL A 9 6.94 -3.32 -7.42
C VAL A 9 5.72 -3.95 -8.07
N GLU A 10 5.86 -4.44 -9.31
CA GLU A 10 4.80 -5.17 -10.02
C GLU A 10 4.54 -6.54 -9.37
N ALA A 11 5.59 -7.21 -8.90
CA ALA A 11 5.46 -8.48 -8.19
C ALA A 11 4.73 -8.32 -6.85
N ILE A 12 4.97 -7.23 -6.12
CA ILE A 12 4.21 -6.89 -4.90
C ILE A 12 2.74 -6.68 -5.25
N ALA A 13 2.46 -5.92 -6.31
CA ALA A 13 1.12 -5.64 -6.78
C ALA A 13 0.37 -6.93 -7.20
N GLN A 14 1.03 -7.77 -8.01
CA GLN A 14 0.46 -9.05 -8.44
C GLN A 14 0.21 -9.98 -7.25
N GLY A 15 1.18 -10.07 -6.32
CA GLY A 15 1.02 -10.86 -5.10
C GLY A 15 -0.15 -10.40 -4.24
N ALA A 16 -0.44 -9.11 -4.19
CA ALA A 16 -1.62 -8.58 -3.51
C ALA A 16 -2.92 -8.99 -4.21
N ILE A 17 -2.97 -8.92 -5.54
CA ILE A 17 -4.12 -9.40 -6.34
C ILE A 17 -4.34 -10.90 -6.10
N ASP A 18 -3.28 -11.71 -6.19
CA ASP A 18 -3.33 -13.17 -5.96
C ASP A 18 -3.77 -13.48 -4.51
N GLY A 19 -3.32 -12.66 -3.55
CA GLY A 19 -3.70 -12.73 -2.15
C GLY A 19 -5.15 -12.31 -1.85
N GLY A 20 -5.88 -11.86 -2.86
CA GLY A 20 -7.31 -11.58 -2.76
C GLY A 20 -7.63 -10.24 -2.10
N ILE A 21 -6.88 -9.19 -2.39
CA ILE A 21 -7.25 -7.85 -1.92
C ILE A 21 -8.59 -7.40 -2.49
N SER A 22 -9.31 -6.61 -1.72
CA SER A 22 -10.53 -5.93 -2.13
C SER A 22 -10.30 -4.48 -2.52
N GLY A 23 -9.18 -3.90 -2.11
CA GLY A 23 -8.83 -2.54 -2.47
C GLY A 23 -7.37 -2.18 -2.24
N VAL A 24 -6.91 -1.19 -3.02
CA VAL A 24 -5.63 -0.51 -2.87
C VAL A 24 -5.84 0.99 -2.74
N TYR A 25 -5.10 1.60 -1.83
CA TYR A 25 -5.14 3.02 -1.54
C TYR A 25 -3.72 3.57 -1.51
N ALA A 26 -3.51 4.72 -2.09
CA ALA A 26 -2.21 5.38 -2.10
C ALA A 26 -2.34 6.90 -2.29
N TYR A 27 -1.30 7.60 -1.91
CA TYR A 27 -0.97 8.94 -2.39
C TYR A 27 0.32 8.85 -3.20
N PRO A 28 0.46 9.52 -4.35
CA PRO A 28 1.62 9.36 -5.23
C PRO A 28 2.95 9.65 -4.53
N GLY A 29 3.88 8.71 -4.63
CA GLY A 29 5.23 8.82 -4.07
C GLY A 29 6.13 7.71 -4.62
N THR A 30 7.05 8.07 -5.53
CA THR A 30 7.99 7.14 -6.16
C THR A 30 8.95 6.53 -5.12
N PRO A 31 9.20 5.22 -5.11
CA PRO A 31 8.77 4.21 -6.11
C PRO A 31 7.48 3.45 -5.75
N SER A 32 6.74 3.82 -4.70
CA SER A 32 5.54 3.10 -4.30
C SER A 32 4.34 3.33 -5.23
N THR A 33 4.36 4.42 -6.01
CA THR A 33 3.33 4.76 -6.99
C THR A 33 3.07 3.62 -7.97
N GLU A 34 4.11 2.99 -8.47
CA GLU A 34 4.08 1.95 -9.49
C GLU A 34 3.32 0.69 -9.04
N ILE A 35 3.27 0.42 -7.73
CA ILE A 35 2.45 -0.68 -7.19
C ILE A 35 0.97 -0.43 -7.47
N THR A 36 0.51 0.77 -7.17
CA THR A 36 -0.90 1.14 -7.38
C THR A 36 -1.24 1.27 -8.86
N GLU A 37 -0.35 1.85 -9.66
CA GLU A 37 -0.52 1.97 -11.12
C GLU A 37 -0.66 0.60 -11.80
N TYR A 38 0.17 -0.37 -11.41
CA TYR A 38 0.06 -1.75 -11.90
C TYR A 38 -1.34 -2.34 -11.61
N ILE A 39 -1.84 -2.18 -10.38
CA ILE A 39 -3.17 -2.69 -10.01
C ILE A 39 -4.27 -1.94 -10.77
N GLN A 40 -4.10 -0.65 -11.05
CA GLN A 40 -5.10 0.14 -11.76
C GLN A 40 -5.39 -0.38 -13.16
N VAL A 41 -4.38 -0.84 -13.87
CA VAL A 41 -4.50 -1.31 -15.26
C VAL A 41 -4.58 -2.84 -15.38
N ASN A 42 -4.38 -3.58 -14.30
CA ASN A 42 -4.37 -5.03 -14.32
C ASN A 42 -5.76 -5.60 -14.65
N PRO A 43 -5.90 -6.44 -15.72
CA PRO A 43 -7.20 -6.96 -16.16
C PRO A 43 -7.93 -7.78 -15.08
N GLU A 44 -7.18 -8.52 -14.25
CA GLU A 44 -7.77 -9.31 -13.17
C GLU A 44 -8.33 -8.39 -12.07
N ALA A 45 -7.60 -7.32 -11.72
CA ALA A 45 -8.09 -6.33 -10.76
C ALA A 45 -9.37 -5.64 -11.25
N VAL A 46 -9.46 -5.37 -12.56
CA VAL A 46 -10.68 -4.83 -13.18
C VAL A 46 -11.82 -5.83 -13.11
N THR A 47 -11.59 -7.07 -13.54
CA THR A 47 -12.62 -8.13 -13.57
C THR A 47 -13.15 -8.46 -12.17
N ARG A 48 -12.27 -8.46 -11.17
CA ARG A 48 -12.63 -8.72 -9.77
C ARG A 48 -13.19 -7.51 -9.07
N ASN A 49 -13.30 -6.38 -9.74
CA ASN A 49 -13.79 -5.12 -9.20
C ASN A 49 -13.02 -4.69 -7.93
N ILE A 50 -11.71 -4.87 -7.92
CA ILE A 50 -10.84 -4.40 -6.83
C ILE A 50 -10.90 -2.87 -6.79
N HIS A 51 -11.20 -2.29 -5.63
CA HIS A 51 -11.21 -0.84 -5.46
C HIS A 51 -9.79 -0.27 -5.63
N ARG A 52 -9.66 0.80 -6.43
CA ARG A 52 -8.37 1.40 -6.80
C ARG A 52 -8.50 2.91 -6.71
N SER A 53 -8.02 3.48 -5.62
CA SER A 53 -8.23 4.90 -5.34
C SER A 53 -6.94 5.61 -4.97
N TRP A 54 -6.71 6.74 -5.61
CA TRP A 54 -5.77 7.74 -5.13
C TRP A 54 -6.43 8.57 -4.04
N SER A 55 -5.70 8.82 -2.98
CA SER A 55 -6.13 9.62 -1.83
C SER A 55 -5.49 11.01 -1.87
N VAL A 56 -6.00 11.93 -1.08
CA VAL A 56 -5.47 13.30 -1.00
C VAL A 56 -4.18 13.42 -0.19
N ASN A 57 -3.90 12.42 0.67
CA ASN A 57 -2.64 12.23 1.38
C ASN A 57 -2.55 10.80 1.93
N GLU A 58 -1.41 10.47 2.52
CA GLU A 58 -1.14 9.12 3.04
C GLU A 58 -1.98 8.78 4.27
N LYS A 59 -2.30 9.77 5.11
CA LYS A 59 -3.18 9.57 6.27
C LYS A 59 -4.54 9.06 5.82
N THR A 60 -5.18 9.75 4.88
CA THR A 60 -6.50 9.34 4.37
C THR A 60 -6.43 8.03 3.58
N ALA A 61 -5.32 7.74 2.88
CA ALA A 61 -5.10 6.46 2.23
C ALA A 61 -5.09 5.31 3.26
N TYR A 62 -4.35 5.49 4.35
CA TYR A 62 -4.26 4.49 5.41
C TYR A 62 -5.60 4.29 6.11
N GLU A 63 -6.28 5.38 6.48
CA GLU A 63 -7.60 5.33 7.14
C GLU A 63 -8.66 4.63 6.28
N ALA A 64 -8.67 4.87 4.97
CA ALA A 64 -9.57 4.19 4.05
C ALA A 64 -9.27 2.69 3.96
N ALA A 65 -7.99 2.30 3.87
CA ALA A 65 -7.57 0.91 3.89
C ALA A 65 -7.91 0.22 5.20
N LEU A 66 -7.74 0.90 6.33
CA LEU A 66 -8.09 0.42 7.66
C LEU A 66 -9.60 0.23 7.79
N GLY A 67 -10.40 1.18 7.31
CA GLY A 67 -11.87 1.05 7.27
C GLY A 67 -12.33 -0.15 6.45
N MET A 68 -11.69 -0.42 5.31
CA MET A 68 -11.95 -1.63 4.52
C MET A 68 -11.61 -2.90 5.31
N SER A 69 -10.50 -2.89 6.07
CA SER A 69 -10.13 -4.00 6.94
C SER A 69 -11.14 -4.20 8.08
N TYR A 70 -11.65 -3.14 8.70
CA TYR A 70 -12.72 -3.24 9.70
C TYR A 70 -14.00 -3.87 9.14
N ALA A 71 -14.29 -3.65 7.86
CA ALA A 71 -15.38 -4.31 7.15
C ALA A 71 -15.11 -5.80 6.79
N GLY A 72 -13.99 -6.37 7.27
CA GLY A 72 -13.64 -7.78 7.04
C GLY A 72 -13.00 -8.05 5.67
N LYS A 73 -12.59 -7.02 4.95
CA LYS A 73 -11.97 -7.14 3.63
C LYS A 73 -10.44 -7.03 3.73
N ARG A 74 -9.73 -7.49 2.68
CA ARG A 74 -8.28 -7.32 2.58
C ARG A 74 -7.96 -6.06 1.81
N SER A 75 -7.05 -5.25 2.33
CA SER A 75 -6.62 -4.01 1.71
C SER A 75 -5.10 -3.88 1.65
N LEU A 76 -4.63 -3.13 0.67
CA LEU A 76 -3.25 -2.72 0.51
C LEU A 76 -3.19 -1.19 0.57
N VAL A 77 -2.23 -0.65 1.29
CA VAL A 77 -1.89 0.77 1.23
C VAL A 77 -0.42 0.93 0.88
N CYS A 78 -0.11 1.84 -0.03
CA CYS A 78 1.24 2.03 -0.54
C CYS A 78 1.70 3.46 -0.31
N MET A 79 2.93 3.63 0.19
CA MET A 79 3.51 4.97 0.40
C MET A 79 5.04 4.93 0.48
N LYS A 80 5.66 6.09 0.31
CA LYS A 80 7.07 6.30 0.67
C LYS A 80 7.23 6.34 2.19
N HIS A 81 8.48 6.26 2.64
CA HIS A 81 8.82 6.46 4.06
C HIS A 81 8.34 7.81 4.61
N VAL A 82 8.46 8.89 3.84
CA VAL A 82 7.92 10.21 4.26
C VAL A 82 6.40 10.20 4.38
N GLY A 83 5.73 9.39 3.57
CA GLY A 83 4.28 9.18 3.67
C GLY A 83 3.88 8.44 4.95
N LEU A 84 4.72 7.52 5.43
CA LEU A 84 4.49 6.86 6.72
C LEU A 84 4.50 7.87 7.88
N ASN A 85 5.36 8.90 7.81
CA ASN A 85 5.36 9.97 8.80
C ASN A 85 4.03 10.75 8.80
N VAL A 86 3.43 10.97 7.63
CA VAL A 86 2.11 11.59 7.48
C VAL A 86 1.00 10.66 8.01
N ALA A 87 1.13 9.37 7.80
CA ALA A 87 0.18 8.35 8.23
C ALA A 87 0.46 7.79 9.65
N ALA A 88 1.41 8.36 10.39
CA ALA A 88 1.84 7.82 11.69
C ALA A 88 0.69 7.69 12.70
N ASP A 89 -0.22 8.66 12.73
CA ASP A 89 -1.38 8.63 13.63
C ASP A 89 -2.28 7.41 13.39
N PRO A 90 -2.87 7.19 12.20
CA PRO A 90 -3.68 6.01 11.98
C PRO A 90 -2.87 4.71 12.01
N PHE A 91 -1.58 4.73 11.66
CA PHE A 91 -0.71 3.56 11.78
C PHE A 91 -0.60 3.12 13.24
N MET A 92 -0.24 4.04 14.15
CA MET A 92 -0.12 3.74 15.58
C MET A 92 -1.47 3.33 16.20
N ASN A 93 -2.55 4.02 15.83
CA ASN A 93 -3.88 3.69 16.33
C ASN A 93 -4.33 2.30 15.85
N SER A 94 -3.99 1.89 14.64
CA SER A 94 -4.34 0.55 14.13
C SER A 94 -3.65 -0.57 14.90
N CYS A 95 -2.46 -0.32 15.47
CA CYS A 95 -1.79 -1.28 16.36
C CYS A 95 -2.56 -1.49 17.68
N VAL A 96 -3.27 -0.46 18.14
CA VAL A 96 -4.09 -0.53 19.38
C VAL A 96 -5.46 -1.14 19.11
N THR A 97 -6.11 -0.72 18.02
CA THR A 97 -7.47 -1.18 17.68
C THR A 97 -7.47 -2.56 17.02
N GLY A 98 -6.34 -2.96 16.45
CA GLY A 98 -6.24 -4.14 15.62
C GLY A 98 -6.90 -3.97 14.25
N VAL A 99 -6.98 -5.06 13.52
CA VAL A 99 -7.63 -5.17 12.21
C VAL A 99 -8.57 -6.38 12.21
N HIS A 100 -9.64 -6.33 11.41
CA HIS A 100 -10.58 -7.44 11.32
C HIS A 100 -10.35 -8.27 10.05
N GLY A 101 -10.18 -7.62 8.91
CA GLY A 101 -9.66 -8.22 7.68
C GLY A 101 -8.15 -8.05 7.58
N GLY A 102 -7.57 -8.40 6.44
CA GLY A 102 -6.14 -8.19 6.19
C GLY A 102 -5.85 -6.74 5.83
N LEU A 103 -4.80 -6.17 6.41
CA LEU A 103 -4.24 -4.87 6.02
C LEU A 103 -2.74 -5.04 5.79
N VAL A 104 -2.28 -4.69 4.61
CA VAL A 104 -0.85 -4.66 4.29
C VAL A 104 -0.43 -3.24 3.97
N LEU A 105 0.64 -2.79 4.60
CA LEU A 105 1.28 -1.52 4.31
C LEU A 105 2.59 -1.79 3.57
N ALA A 106 2.67 -1.31 2.33
CA ALA A 106 3.90 -1.32 1.54
C ALA A 106 4.59 0.03 1.66
N VAL A 107 5.73 0.07 2.36
CA VAL A 107 6.54 1.27 2.53
C VAL A 107 7.80 1.15 1.70
N ALA A 108 8.03 2.14 0.84
CA ALA A 108 9.25 2.24 0.05
C ALA A 108 10.24 3.17 0.75
N ASP A 109 11.23 2.58 1.42
CA ASP A 109 12.32 3.31 2.05
C ASP A 109 13.36 3.80 1.02
N ALA A 110 14.11 4.81 1.39
CA ALA A 110 15.20 5.36 0.58
C ALA A 110 16.49 5.40 1.41
N PRO A 111 17.14 4.24 1.63
CA PRO A 111 18.41 4.19 2.33
C PRO A 111 19.46 4.99 1.56
N SER A 112 20.31 5.73 2.30
CA SER A 112 21.32 6.64 1.76
C SER A 112 20.78 7.85 0.96
N MET A 113 19.53 8.04 0.91
CA MET A 113 18.73 9.16 0.37
C MET A 113 19.22 9.81 -0.94
N HIS A 114 19.71 9.02 -1.90
CA HIS A 114 20.26 9.52 -3.16
C HIS A 114 19.31 10.46 -3.93
N SER A 115 18.02 10.25 -3.87
CA SER A 115 16.99 11.03 -4.59
C SER A 115 15.75 11.24 -3.73
N SER A 116 15.92 11.42 -2.43
CA SER A 116 14.82 11.56 -1.49
C SER A 116 15.00 12.76 -0.56
N GLN A 117 13.95 13.12 0.17
CA GLN A 117 13.96 14.23 1.12
C GLN A 117 14.82 13.95 2.35
N ASN A 118 14.85 12.69 2.80
CA ASN A 118 15.58 12.24 3.98
C ASN A 118 15.84 10.74 3.90
N GLU A 119 16.76 10.28 4.72
CA GLU A 119 16.98 8.87 4.98
C GLU A 119 16.08 8.40 6.13
N GLN A 120 15.47 7.23 5.96
CA GLN A 120 14.66 6.62 7.00
C GLN A 120 14.64 5.10 6.83
N ASP A 121 14.70 4.39 7.94
CA ASP A 121 14.44 2.97 8.02
C ASP A 121 13.10 2.75 8.74
N SER A 122 12.05 2.52 7.95
CA SER A 122 10.69 2.40 8.47
C SER A 122 10.46 1.16 9.32
N ARG A 123 11.40 0.20 9.34
CA ARG A 123 11.33 -0.98 10.21
C ARG A 123 11.34 -0.63 11.70
N TYR A 124 11.87 0.55 12.05
CA TYR A 124 11.85 1.03 13.43
C TYR A 124 10.47 1.53 13.92
N TYR A 125 9.49 1.61 13.02
CA TYR A 125 8.10 1.91 13.36
C TYR A 125 7.29 0.68 13.75
N ALA A 126 7.75 -0.53 13.38
CA ALA A 126 7.00 -1.77 13.54
C ALA A 126 7.30 -2.52 14.83
#